data_9be12a4f33e3560c3173c1f2c1e395c5
#
_entry.id   9be12a4f33e3560c3173c1f2c1e395c5
#
_cell.length_a   1.000
_cell.length_b   1.000
_cell.length_c   1.000
_cell.angle_alpha   90.00
_cell.angle_beta   90.00
_cell.angle_gamma   90.00
#
_symmetry.space_group_name_H-M   'P 1'
#
loop_
_entity.id
_entity.type
_entity.pdbx_description
1 polymer ?
#
loop_
_entity_poly.entity_id
_entity_poly.type
_entity_poly.pdbx_seq_one_letter_code
_entity_poly.pdbx_strand_id
1 'polypeptide(L)'
;MENKEKKQMLTTKLTKEKNGGSAGMIQDMSINGIKLQVFQNGTGGPVIFWGMYPHQQNEVEHLWESLLELVPEQNFLLVAFQVENWNRDFSPWEASAVFGKEGFAGQGLKTMRWLTEECVPHIDRTFGVKDREHWLMGYSLAGLFALWAAYESDVFSGIVCCSGSLWFPDWDHYVRDHVVQ
;
A
#
# COMPACT_ATOMS: atom_id res chain seq x y z
N MET A 1 25.74 -18.59 -24.91
CA MET A 1 24.85 -17.48 -24.61
C MET A 1 24.06 -17.88 -23.36
N GLU A 2 24.56 -17.45 -22.22
CA GLU A 2 24.05 -17.85 -20.91
C GLU A 2 22.92 -16.91 -20.49
N ASN A 3 21.73 -17.48 -20.33
CA ASN A 3 20.53 -16.81 -19.83
C ASN A 3 20.66 -16.73 -18.30
N LYS A 4 21.14 -15.59 -17.81
CA LYS A 4 21.15 -15.31 -16.35
C LYS A 4 19.73 -14.95 -15.93
N GLU A 5 18.96 -15.97 -15.54
CA GLU A 5 17.76 -15.79 -14.72
C GLU A 5 18.16 -15.06 -13.44
N LYS A 6 17.71 -13.80 -13.32
CA LYS A 6 17.78 -13.06 -12.07
C LYS A 6 16.91 -13.78 -11.04
N LYS A 7 17.56 -14.60 -10.22
CA LYS A 7 16.95 -15.24 -9.06
C LYS A 7 16.49 -14.15 -8.09
N GLN A 8 15.23 -13.82 -8.14
CA GLN A 8 14.58 -12.92 -7.20
C GLN A 8 14.73 -13.49 -5.78
N MET A 9 15.50 -12.81 -4.95
CA MET A 9 15.75 -13.27 -3.58
C MET A 9 14.55 -12.85 -2.72
N LEU A 10 13.58 -13.76 -2.60
CA LEU A 10 12.49 -13.67 -1.63
C LEU A 10 13.03 -14.08 -0.26
N THR A 11 13.07 -13.16 0.68
CA THR A 11 13.36 -13.49 2.07
C THR A 11 12.05 -13.44 2.87
N THR A 12 11.46 -14.60 3.12
CA THR A 12 10.30 -14.74 3.99
C THR A 12 10.79 -15.14 5.39
N LYS A 13 10.53 -14.29 6.39
CA LYS A 13 10.71 -14.65 7.80
C LYS A 13 9.33 -14.85 8.43
N LEU A 14 9.05 -16.08 8.83
CA LEU A 14 7.90 -16.41 9.68
C LEU A 14 8.21 -15.95 11.11
N THR A 15 7.49 -14.98 11.61
CA THR A 15 7.58 -14.57 13.03
C THR A 15 6.55 -15.31 13.85
N LYS A 16 6.97 -15.74 15.05
CA LYS A 16 6.26 -16.59 16.01
C LYS A 16 4.84 -16.08 16.33
N GLU A 17 3.89 -17.01 16.32
CA GLU A 17 2.56 -16.87 16.93
C GLU A 17 2.65 -16.28 18.34
N LYS A 18 1.99 -15.15 18.58
CA LYS A 18 1.62 -14.74 19.94
C LYS A 18 0.30 -15.44 20.28
N ASN A 19 0.37 -16.43 21.15
CA ASN A 19 -0.77 -17.15 21.67
C ASN A 19 -1.70 -16.24 22.47
N GLY A 20 -2.99 -16.17 22.06
CA GLY A 20 -4.05 -15.65 22.91
C GLY A 20 -5.10 -14.84 22.14
N GLY A 21 -6.18 -15.51 21.68
CA GLY A 21 -7.30 -14.87 20.99
C GLY A 21 -7.10 -14.82 19.47
N SER A 22 -8.15 -14.91 18.69
CA SER A 22 -8.21 -14.91 17.21
C SER A 22 -7.27 -13.88 16.51
N ALA A 23 -5.97 -14.01 16.74
CA ALA A 23 -4.94 -13.15 16.17
C ALA A 23 -4.67 -13.64 14.75
N GLY A 24 -4.92 -12.77 13.76
CA GLY A 24 -4.55 -13.02 12.38
C GLY A 24 -3.06 -13.31 12.25
N MET A 25 -2.70 -14.10 11.23
CA MET A 25 -1.31 -14.42 10.94
C MET A 25 -0.57 -13.17 10.51
N ILE A 26 0.57 -12.89 11.16
CA ILE A 26 1.47 -11.79 10.81
C ILE A 26 2.62 -12.36 9.99
N GLN A 27 2.86 -11.79 8.83
CA GLN A 27 3.97 -12.17 7.97
C GLN A 27 4.74 -10.94 7.50
N ASP A 28 6.05 -10.91 7.76
CA ASP A 28 6.99 -9.94 7.17
C ASP A 28 7.55 -10.50 5.88
N MET A 29 7.59 -9.67 4.83
CA MET A 29 8.15 -10.05 3.55
C MET A 29 8.79 -8.85 2.83
N SER A 30 9.46 -9.10 1.71
CA SER A 30 10.02 -8.06 0.86
C SER A 30 9.85 -8.41 -0.61
N ILE A 31 9.41 -7.44 -1.40
CA ILE A 31 9.27 -7.56 -2.85
C ILE A 31 10.13 -6.47 -3.48
N ASN A 32 11.19 -6.87 -4.19
CA ASN A 32 12.16 -5.97 -4.84
C ASN A 32 12.71 -4.87 -3.91
N GLY A 33 13.01 -5.25 -2.66
CA GLY A 33 13.58 -4.37 -1.66
C GLY A 33 12.55 -3.55 -0.85
N ILE A 34 11.31 -3.49 -1.28
CA ILE A 34 10.24 -2.84 -0.52
C ILE A 34 9.72 -3.81 0.53
N LYS A 35 9.71 -3.38 1.79
CA LYS A 35 9.25 -4.18 2.93
C LYS A 35 7.74 -4.14 3.03
N LEU A 36 7.15 -5.29 3.37
CA LEU A 36 5.73 -5.44 3.62
C LEU A 36 5.49 -6.15 4.94
N GLN A 37 4.40 -5.75 5.61
CA GLN A 37 3.81 -6.47 6.72
C GLN A 37 2.41 -6.92 6.32
N VAL A 38 2.14 -8.20 6.43
CA VAL A 38 0.85 -8.78 6.00
C VAL A 38 0.13 -9.36 7.21
N PHE A 39 -1.11 -8.91 7.41
CA PHE A 39 -1.99 -9.31 8.48
C PHE A 39 -3.24 -9.92 7.86
N GLN A 40 -3.70 -11.05 8.38
CA GLN A 40 -4.86 -11.75 7.85
C GLN A 40 -5.90 -12.01 8.93
N ASN A 41 -7.14 -11.59 8.68
CA ASN A 41 -8.31 -11.96 9.45
C ASN A 41 -9.26 -12.77 8.57
N GLY A 42 -9.33 -14.07 8.82
CA GLY A 42 -10.13 -15.01 8.05
C GLY A 42 -9.66 -15.21 6.60
N THR A 43 -10.51 -15.74 5.74
CA THR A 43 -10.17 -16.16 4.37
C THR A 43 -10.95 -15.43 3.28
N GLY A 44 -11.77 -14.43 3.62
CA GLY A 44 -12.57 -13.66 2.68
C GLY A 44 -12.31 -12.16 2.76
N GLY A 45 -13.25 -11.36 2.20
CA GLY A 45 -13.23 -9.90 2.24
C GLY A 45 -12.15 -9.25 1.38
N PRO A 46 -11.98 -7.93 1.44
CA PRO A 46 -11.03 -7.20 0.61
C PRO A 46 -9.57 -7.46 0.99
N VAL A 47 -8.68 -7.21 0.04
CA VAL A 47 -7.23 -7.05 0.26
C VAL A 47 -6.95 -5.55 0.31
N ILE A 48 -6.48 -5.05 1.45
CA ILE A 48 -6.24 -3.63 1.69
C ILE A 48 -4.74 -3.36 1.65
N PHE A 49 -4.28 -2.61 0.65
CA PHE A 49 -2.90 -2.15 0.55
C PHE A 49 -2.76 -0.80 1.23
N TRP A 50 -1.86 -0.67 2.19
CA TRP A 50 -1.64 0.56 2.93
C TRP A 50 -0.21 1.07 2.78
N GLY A 51 -0.06 2.25 2.16
CA GLY A 51 1.22 2.94 2.01
C GLY A 51 1.66 3.63 3.30
N MET A 52 2.86 3.28 3.78
CA MET A 52 3.42 3.74 5.05
C MET A 52 4.76 4.44 4.90
N TYR A 53 5.05 5.33 5.85
CA TYR A 53 6.37 5.86 6.11
C TYR A 53 7.17 4.91 7.04
N PRO A 54 8.52 4.83 6.92
CA PRO A 54 9.34 3.89 7.73
C PRO A 54 9.16 3.99 9.25
N HIS A 55 8.77 5.14 9.75
CA HIS A 55 8.55 5.35 11.19
C HIS A 55 7.18 4.87 11.71
N GLN A 56 6.28 4.46 10.81
CA GLN A 56 4.91 4.05 11.16
C GLN A 56 4.76 2.55 11.43
N GLN A 57 5.84 1.80 11.56
CA GLN A 57 5.75 0.34 11.79
C GLN A 57 4.91 -0.04 13.02
N ASN A 58 5.03 0.71 14.11
CA ASN A 58 4.23 0.46 15.31
C ASN A 58 2.75 0.85 15.13
N GLU A 59 2.46 1.77 14.19
CA GLU A 59 1.08 2.20 13.91
C GLU A 59 0.28 1.12 13.18
N VAL A 60 0.95 0.24 12.41
CA VAL A 60 0.28 -0.87 11.72
C VAL A 60 -0.33 -1.85 12.71
N GLU A 61 0.40 -2.22 13.75
CA GLU A 61 -0.11 -3.13 14.78
C GLU A 61 -1.31 -2.52 15.50
N HIS A 62 -1.26 -1.22 15.84
CA HIS A 62 -2.39 -0.51 16.44
C HIS A 62 -3.59 -0.39 15.50
N LEU A 63 -3.36 -0.09 14.21
CA LEU A 63 -4.44 -0.08 13.23
C LEU A 63 -5.07 -1.48 13.10
N TRP A 64 -4.24 -2.51 13.03
CA TRP A 64 -4.71 -3.89 12.96
C TRP A 64 -5.58 -4.26 14.16
N GLU A 65 -5.11 -4.00 15.38
CA GLU A 65 -5.86 -4.23 16.61
C GLU A 65 -7.20 -3.46 16.61
N SER A 66 -7.17 -2.18 16.22
CA SER A 66 -8.37 -1.34 16.11
C SER A 66 -9.37 -1.87 15.08
N LEU A 67 -8.88 -2.37 13.93
CA LEU A 67 -9.76 -2.97 12.91
C LEU A 67 -10.41 -4.25 13.42
N LEU A 68 -9.69 -5.09 14.15
CA LEU A 68 -10.25 -6.30 14.76
C LEU A 68 -11.33 -5.99 15.80
N GLU A 69 -11.16 -4.89 16.56
CA GLU A 69 -12.17 -4.45 17.54
C GLU A 69 -13.42 -3.84 16.87
N LEU A 70 -13.22 -3.05 15.82
CA LEU A 70 -14.31 -2.34 15.15
C LEU A 70 -15.12 -3.22 14.21
N VAL A 71 -14.48 -4.20 13.57
CA VAL A 71 -15.11 -5.06 12.57
C VAL A 71 -14.73 -6.54 12.79
N PRO A 72 -15.02 -7.11 13.99
CA PRO A 72 -14.52 -8.43 14.39
C PRO A 72 -15.02 -9.58 13.49
N GLU A 73 -16.21 -9.42 12.90
CA GLU A 73 -16.82 -10.43 12.03
C GLU A 73 -16.39 -10.31 10.56
N GLN A 74 -15.61 -9.27 10.20
CA GLN A 74 -15.19 -9.07 8.82
C GLN A 74 -13.87 -9.77 8.54
N ASN A 75 -13.84 -10.48 7.41
CA ASN A 75 -12.60 -11.04 6.88
C ASN A 75 -11.91 -10.02 5.98
N PHE A 76 -10.59 -9.87 6.10
CA PHE A 76 -9.77 -9.03 5.24
C PHE A 76 -8.29 -9.41 5.32
N LEU A 77 -7.54 -9.01 4.31
CA LEU A 77 -6.08 -9.05 4.28
C LEU A 77 -5.54 -7.62 4.27
N LEU A 78 -4.74 -7.24 5.26
CA LEU A 78 -4.05 -5.95 5.29
C LEU A 78 -2.60 -6.13 4.86
N VAL A 79 -2.17 -5.40 3.84
CA VAL A 79 -0.82 -5.40 3.28
C VAL A 79 -0.23 -4.00 3.44
N ALA A 80 0.53 -3.81 4.51
CA ALA A 80 1.20 -2.54 4.76
C ALA A 80 2.57 -2.54 4.08
N PHE A 81 2.86 -1.56 3.21
CA PHE A 81 4.13 -1.44 2.48
C PHE A 81 4.86 -0.15 2.84
N GLN A 82 6.19 -0.22 2.94
CA GLN A 82 7.03 0.90 3.32
C GLN A 82 7.75 1.50 2.11
N VAL A 83 7.55 2.80 1.88
CA VAL A 83 8.37 3.56 0.93
C VAL A 83 9.62 4.10 1.61
N GLU A 84 10.67 4.37 0.85
CA GLU A 84 11.92 4.93 1.36
C GLU A 84 11.82 6.44 1.63
N ASN A 85 11.20 7.17 0.73
CA ASN A 85 11.05 8.61 0.80
C ASN A 85 9.60 9.02 0.52
N TRP A 86 8.97 9.59 1.53
CA TRP A 86 7.56 9.98 1.52
C TRP A 86 7.20 10.95 0.40
N ASN A 87 7.96 12.06 0.30
CA ASN A 87 7.68 13.11 -0.67
C ASN A 87 8.02 12.68 -2.10
N ARG A 88 9.01 11.82 -2.27
CA ARG A 88 9.39 11.29 -3.58
C ARG A 88 8.40 10.25 -4.09
N ASP A 89 8.08 9.26 -3.23
CA ASP A 89 7.48 8.00 -3.66
C ASP A 89 5.95 8.06 -3.73
N PHE A 90 5.31 9.01 -3.01
CA PHE A 90 3.87 9.20 -3.04
C PHE A 90 3.41 10.45 -3.80
N SER A 91 4.31 11.30 -4.29
CA SER A 91 3.90 12.45 -5.09
C SER A 91 3.58 12.03 -6.53
N PRO A 92 2.42 12.43 -7.08
CA PRO A 92 2.03 12.12 -8.46
C PRO A 92 3.00 12.69 -9.49
N TRP A 93 3.46 13.92 -9.28
CA TRP A 93 4.43 14.66 -10.12
C TRP A 93 5.38 15.50 -9.28
N GLU A 94 6.41 16.06 -9.95
CA GLU A 94 7.35 16.96 -9.31
C GLU A 94 6.68 18.27 -8.93
N ALA A 95 6.92 18.73 -7.69
CA ALA A 95 6.41 20.00 -7.21
C ALA A 95 7.37 20.62 -6.17
N SER A 96 7.34 21.95 -6.07
CA SER A 96 8.06 22.67 -5.02
C SER A 96 7.50 22.36 -3.64
N ALA A 97 8.33 22.54 -2.60
CA ALA A 97 7.87 22.42 -1.22
C ALA A 97 6.72 23.40 -0.94
N VAL A 98 5.61 22.87 -0.41
CA VAL A 98 4.49 23.68 0.09
C VAL A 98 4.69 23.98 1.57
N PHE A 99 5.24 23.03 2.31
CA PHE A 99 5.61 23.17 3.71
C PHE A 99 7.06 22.71 3.92
N GLY A 100 7.80 23.45 4.73
CA GLY A 100 9.20 23.10 5.01
C GLY A 100 10.15 23.45 3.85
N LYS A 101 11.17 22.60 3.64
CA LYS A 101 12.23 22.83 2.66
C LYS A 101 12.33 21.75 1.59
N GLU A 102 11.74 20.59 1.83
CA GLU A 102 11.81 19.45 0.93
C GLU A 102 10.64 19.48 -0.07
N GLY A 103 10.97 19.50 -1.36
CA GLY A 103 10.00 19.39 -2.44
C GLY A 103 9.54 17.94 -2.69
N PHE A 104 8.77 17.79 -3.75
CA PHE A 104 8.18 16.52 -4.18
C PHE A 104 8.84 16.08 -5.49
N ALA A 105 9.38 14.87 -5.54
CA ALA A 105 10.14 14.40 -6.70
C ALA A 105 9.28 13.65 -7.75
N GLY A 106 7.98 13.47 -7.53
CA GLY A 106 7.06 12.97 -8.55
C GLY A 106 7.27 11.52 -8.98
N GLN A 107 7.71 10.64 -8.07
CA GLN A 107 7.93 9.22 -8.41
C GLN A 107 6.75 8.31 -8.05
N GLY A 108 5.57 8.85 -7.80
CA GLY A 108 4.36 8.10 -7.50
C GLY A 108 4.03 7.06 -8.58
N LEU A 109 4.24 7.38 -9.87
CA LEU A 109 4.02 6.43 -10.96
C LEU A 109 4.92 5.17 -10.84
N LYS A 110 6.14 5.33 -10.35
CA LYS A 110 7.03 4.18 -10.09
C LYS A 110 6.50 3.29 -8.97
N THR A 111 6.03 3.91 -7.89
CA THR A 111 5.38 3.20 -6.77
C THR A 111 4.10 2.50 -7.24
N MET A 112 3.29 3.16 -8.07
CA MET A 112 2.09 2.59 -8.65
C MET A 112 2.39 1.35 -9.50
N ARG A 113 3.35 1.43 -10.40
CA ARG A 113 3.76 0.29 -11.24
C ARG A 113 4.26 -0.88 -10.40
N TRP A 114 5.09 -0.61 -9.40
CA TRP A 114 5.51 -1.66 -8.48
C TRP A 114 4.32 -2.30 -7.76
N LEU A 115 3.34 -1.50 -7.29
CA LEU A 115 2.13 -2.04 -6.67
C LEU A 115 1.35 -2.94 -7.62
N THR A 116 1.04 -2.44 -8.82
CA THR A 116 0.11 -3.11 -9.75
C THR A 116 0.77 -4.27 -10.52
N GLU A 117 2.05 -4.16 -10.87
CA GLU A 117 2.74 -5.15 -11.70
C GLU A 117 3.50 -6.21 -10.89
N GLU A 118 3.86 -5.90 -9.63
CA GLU A 118 4.70 -6.78 -8.82
C GLU A 118 4.04 -7.16 -7.49
N CYS A 119 3.63 -6.19 -6.67
CA CYS A 119 3.13 -6.41 -5.33
C CYS A 119 1.77 -7.14 -5.35
N VAL A 120 0.76 -6.59 -6.01
CA VAL A 120 -0.58 -7.20 -6.10
C VAL A 120 -0.50 -8.61 -6.66
N PRO A 121 0.14 -8.89 -7.82
CA PRO A 121 0.23 -10.25 -8.34
C PRO A 121 1.00 -11.22 -7.42
N HIS A 122 1.96 -10.71 -6.63
CA HIS A 122 2.68 -11.53 -5.67
C HIS A 122 1.79 -11.91 -4.48
N ILE A 123 1.08 -10.95 -3.91
CA ILE A 123 0.12 -11.16 -2.81
C ILE A 123 -0.98 -12.13 -3.24
N ASP A 124 -1.54 -11.94 -4.42
CA ASP A 124 -2.58 -12.80 -5.00
C ASP A 124 -2.15 -14.27 -5.06
N ARG A 125 -0.93 -14.52 -5.56
CA ARG A 125 -0.40 -15.89 -5.65
C ARG A 125 -0.07 -16.47 -4.28
N THR A 126 0.51 -15.66 -3.39
CA THR A 126 0.98 -16.14 -2.08
C THR A 126 -0.17 -16.48 -1.14
N PHE A 127 -1.23 -15.69 -1.17
CA PHE A 127 -2.38 -15.83 -0.26
C PHE A 127 -3.64 -16.39 -0.94
N GLY A 128 -3.63 -16.63 -2.26
CA GLY A 128 -4.78 -17.15 -2.99
C GLY A 128 -5.95 -16.18 -3.05
N VAL A 129 -5.69 -14.87 -3.21
CA VAL A 129 -6.68 -13.80 -3.04
C VAL A 129 -7.02 -13.05 -4.35
N LYS A 130 -6.61 -13.59 -5.50
CA LYS A 130 -6.77 -12.96 -6.82
C LYS A 130 -8.22 -12.51 -7.15
N ASP A 131 -9.21 -13.26 -6.69
CA ASP A 131 -10.62 -12.99 -6.99
C ASP A 131 -11.28 -12.09 -5.93
N ARG A 132 -10.49 -11.50 -5.02
CA ARG A 132 -10.97 -10.57 -3.99
C ARG A 132 -10.81 -9.13 -4.46
N GLU A 133 -11.65 -8.25 -3.91
CA GLU A 133 -11.48 -6.82 -4.12
C GLU A 133 -10.15 -6.32 -3.59
N HIS A 134 -9.44 -5.51 -4.36
CA HIS A 134 -8.22 -4.84 -3.93
C HIS A 134 -8.54 -3.38 -3.62
N TRP A 135 -8.18 -2.96 -2.41
CA TRP A 135 -8.37 -1.59 -1.95
C TRP A 135 -7.02 -0.95 -1.67
N LEU A 136 -6.88 0.33 -2.02
CA LEU A 136 -5.68 1.10 -1.70
C LEU A 136 -6.02 2.17 -0.67
N MET A 137 -5.24 2.21 0.42
CA MET A 137 -5.44 3.11 1.55
C MET A 137 -4.19 3.95 1.80
N GLY A 138 -4.38 5.20 2.18
CA GLY A 138 -3.29 6.08 2.61
C GLY A 138 -3.77 7.23 3.46
N TYR A 139 -2.84 7.76 4.26
CA TYR A 139 -3.00 8.96 5.05
C TYR A 139 -2.18 10.11 4.45
N SER A 140 -2.66 11.34 4.52
CA SER A 140 -1.95 12.54 4.05
C SER A 140 -1.51 12.42 2.58
N LEU A 141 -0.20 12.49 2.26
CA LEU A 141 0.32 12.34 0.89
C LEU A 141 0.07 10.94 0.32
N ALA A 142 0.14 9.88 1.13
CA ALA A 142 -0.26 8.54 0.70
C ALA A 142 -1.78 8.45 0.45
N GLY A 143 -2.59 9.28 1.13
CA GLY A 143 -4.02 9.42 0.84
C GLY A 143 -4.28 10.08 -0.51
N LEU A 144 -3.52 11.13 -0.85
CA LEU A 144 -3.53 11.71 -2.19
C LEU A 144 -3.10 10.69 -3.25
N PHE A 145 -2.01 9.95 -2.98
CA PHE A 145 -1.52 8.88 -3.86
C PHE A 145 -2.60 7.81 -4.10
N ALA A 146 -3.29 7.37 -3.06
CA ALA A 146 -4.36 6.39 -3.19
C ALA A 146 -5.52 6.93 -4.06
N LEU A 147 -5.90 8.20 -3.85
CA LEU A 147 -6.93 8.84 -4.67
C LEU A 147 -6.48 9.02 -6.13
N TRP A 148 -5.22 9.41 -6.35
CA TRP A 148 -4.64 9.53 -7.69
C TRP A 148 -4.59 8.18 -8.41
N ALA A 149 -4.37 7.09 -7.66
CA ALA A 149 -4.37 5.73 -8.19
C ALA A 149 -5.68 5.36 -8.90
N ALA A 150 -6.82 5.88 -8.43
CA ALA A 150 -8.12 5.65 -9.06
C ALA A 150 -8.25 6.27 -10.47
N TYR A 151 -7.40 7.23 -10.81
CA TYR A 151 -7.35 7.83 -12.14
C TYR A 151 -6.37 7.10 -13.07
N GLU A 152 -5.36 6.44 -12.50
CA GLU A 152 -4.25 5.84 -13.25
C GLU A 152 -4.38 4.33 -13.45
N SER A 153 -5.28 3.66 -12.71
CA SER A 153 -5.34 2.19 -12.68
C SER A 153 -6.71 1.69 -12.25
N ASP A 154 -7.18 0.64 -12.90
CA ASP A 154 -8.39 -0.12 -12.58
C ASP A 154 -8.15 -1.31 -11.62
N VAL A 155 -6.91 -1.49 -11.15
CA VAL A 155 -6.54 -2.60 -10.24
C VAL A 155 -7.22 -2.49 -8.89
N PHE A 156 -7.48 -1.24 -8.42
CA PHE A 156 -8.07 -1.01 -7.11
C PHE A 156 -9.55 -0.65 -7.23
N SER A 157 -10.41 -1.54 -6.78
CA SER A 157 -11.87 -1.35 -6.75
C SER A 157 -12.35 -0.48 -5.59
N GLY A 158 -11.48 -0.21 -4.60
CA GLY A 158 -11.77 0.63 -3.44
C GLY A 158 -10.60 1.54 -3.09
N ILE A 159 -10.91 2.80 -2.76
CA ILE A 159 -9.91 3.82 -2.34
C ILE A 159 -10.28 4.37 -0.97
N VAL A 160 -9.31 4.39 -0.05
CA VAL A 160 -9.46 5.01 1.28
C VAL A 160 -8.46 6.14 1.42
N CYS A 161 -8.94 7.37 1.21
CA CYS A 161 -8.15 8.58 1.31
C CYS A 161 -8.35 9.23 2.69
N CYS A 162 -7.46 8.94 3.64
CA CYS A 162 -7.50 9.49 5.00
C CYS A 162 -6.77 10.82 5.05
N SER A 163 -7.50 11.93 5.29
CA SER A 163 -6.94 13.28 5.37
C SER A 163 -5.95 13.58 4.23
N GLY A 164 -6.31 13.19 2.99
CA GLY A 164 -5.45 13.31 1.83
C GLY A 164 -4.93 14.72 1.59
N SER A 165 -3.69 14.84 1.12
CA SER A 165 -3.00 16.11 0.84
C SER A 165 -3.55 16.79 -0.42
N LEU A 166 -4.87 17.07 -0.47
CA LEU A 166 -5.56 17.64 -1.65
C LEU A 166 -5.15 19.07 -1.98
N TRP A 167 -4.35 19.69 -1.12
CA TRP A 167 -3.65 20.96 -1.33
C TRP A 167 -2.42 20.82 -2.24
N PHE A 168 -2.10 19.63 -2.71
CA PHE A 168 -0.93 19.35 -3.56
C PHE A 168 -1.01 20.20 -4.84
N PRO A 169 0.11 20.82 -5.28
CA PRO A 169 0.11 21.72 -6.43
C PRO A 169 -0.51 21.09 -7.68
N ASP A 170 -1.39 21.83 -8.35
CA ASP A 170 -2.10 21.45 -9.58
C ASP A 170 -3.08 20.26 -9.46
N TRP A 171 -3.34 19.77 -8.25
CA TRP A 171 -4.29 18.67 -8.04
C TRP A 171 -5.70 18.99 -8.52
N ASP A 172 -6.18 20.21 -8.29
CA ASP A 172 -7.49 20.67 -8.74
C ASP A 172 -7.62 20.76 -10.27
N HIS A 173 -6.53 21.09 -10.97
CA HIS A 173 -6.46 21.03 -12.43
C HIS A 173 -6.48 19.59 -12.92
N TYR A 174 -5.67 18.72 -12.30
CA TYR A 174 -5.61 17.32 -12.66
C TYR A 174 -6.99 16.64 -12.59
N VAL A 175 -7.75 16.80 -11.50
CA VAL A 175 -9.06 16.14 -11.33
C VAL A 175 -10.15 16.68 -12.27
N ARG A 176 -10.02 17.89 -12.81
CA ARG A 176 -10.94 18.43 -13.83
C ARG A 176 -10.72 17.82 -15.19
N ASP A 177 -9.48 17.46 -15.51
CA ASP A 177 -9.07 17.01 -16.84
C ASP A 177 -9.07 15.48 -16.97
N HIS A 178 -9.21 14.74 -15.86
CA HIS A 178 -9.14 13.29 -15.82
C HIS A 178 -10.43 12.68 -15.25
N VAL A 179 -10.73 11.46 -15.69
CA VAL A 179 -11.87 10.66 -15.22
C VAL A 179 -11.33 9.45 -14.47
N VAL A 180 -11.99 9.09 -13.38
CA VAL A 180 -11.68 7.88 -12.62
C VAL A 180 -11.91 6.64 -13.51
N GLN A 181 -10.97 5.69 -13.48
CA GLN A 181 -10.97 4.45 -14.26
C GLN A 181 -12.03 3.45 -13.77
#